data_ed074ac52b125d2623dd6b8c0a5092d2
#
_entry.id   ed074ac52b125d2623dd6b8c0a5092d2
#
_cell.length_a   1.000
_cell.length_b   1.000
_cell.length_c   1.000
_cell.angle_alpha   90.00
_cell.angle_beta   90.00
_cell.angle_gamma   90.00
#
_symmetry.space_group_name_H-M   'P 1'
#
loop_
_entity.id
_entity.type
_entity.pdbx_description
1 polymer ?
#
loop_
_entity_poly.entity_id
_entity_poly.type
_entity_poly.pdbx_seq_one_letter_code
_entity_poly.pdbx_strand_id
1 'polypeptide(L)'
;MTIEEIINKIETHMWEGILIHNAMAETYDFLGLRGYARFHHYQMYEEMCSMMHLSHYYFTHYHKLIKKDEFMPQPIIPDSWYKYTSMDVDASTKRNAIKDLTERWINWERETKTLY
;
A
#
# COMPACT_ATOMS: atom_id res chain seq x y z
N MET A 1 -16.00 7.44 -18.40
CA MET A 1 -15.44 6.27 -17.70
C MET A 1 -16.58 5.38 -17.22
N THR A 2 -16.52 4.10 -17.52
CA THR A 2 -17.55 3.14 -17.08
C THR A 2 -17.37 2.78 -15.61
N ILE A 3 -18.43 2.22 -15.01
CA ILE A 3 -18.36 1.74 -13.62
C ILE A 3 -17.28 0.65 -13.48
N GLU A 4 -17.18 -0.23 -14.47
CA GLU A 4 -16.16 -1.29 -14.47
C GLU A 4 -14.75 -0.71 -14.46
N GLU A 5 -14.49 0.31 -15.27
CA GLU A 5 -13.19 0.99 -15.30
C GLU A 5 -12.87 1.68 -13.98
N ILE A 6 -13.86 2.32 -13.36
CA ILE A 6 -13.69 2.97 -12.06
C ILE A 6 -13.34 1.95 -10.98
N ILE A 7 -14.09 0.85 -10.94
CA ILE A 7 -13.87 -0.21 -9.94
C ILE A 7 -12.51 -0.85 -10.12
N ASN A 8 -12.09 -1.10 -11.36
CA ASN A 8 -10.77 -1.64 -11.65
C ASN A 8 -9.65 -0.71 -11.17
N LYS A 9 -9.80 0.59 -11.36
CA LYS A 9 -8.83 1.57 -10.88
C LYS A 9 -8.76 1.60 -9.36
N ILE A 10 -9.90 1.58 -8.69
CA ILE A 10 -9.94 1.59 -7.23
C ILE A 10 -9.30 0.31 -6.68
N GLU A 11 -9.60 -0.84 -7.24
CA GLU A 11 -9.04 -2.10 -6.76
C GLU A 11 -7.54 -2.20 -7.04
N THR A 12 -7.09 -1.71 -8.19
CA THR A 12 -5.65 -1.62 -8.48
C THR A 12 -4.95 -0.75 -7.45
N HIS A 13 -5.53 0.39 -7.11
CA HIS A 13 -4.99 1.29 -6.10
C HIS A 13 -4.94 0.63 -4.72
N MET A 14 -5.95 -0.15 -4.36
CA MET A 14 -5.96 -0.91 -3.10
C MET A 14 -4.84 -1.96 -3.07
N TRP A 15 -4.59 -2.66 -4.18
CA TRP A 15 -3.46 -3.60 -4.29
C TRP A 15 -2.13 -2.88 -4.09
N GLU A 16 -1.95 -1.72 -4.71
CA GLU A 16 -0.76 -0.90 -4.50
C GLU A 16 -0.60 -0.52 -3.03
N GLY A 17 -1.70 -0.13 -2.38
CA GLY A 17 -1.71 0.19 -0.95
C GLY A 17 -1.29 -0.98 -0.08
N ILE A 18 -1.75 -2.17 -0.38
CA ILE A 18 -1.36 -3.39 0.33
C ILE A 18 0.16 -3.60 0.21
N LEU A 19 0.70 -3.49 -1.00
CA LEU A 19 2.13 -3.67 -1.23
C LEU A 19 2.97 -2.58 -0.57
N ILE A 20 2.53 -1.33 -0.64
CA ILE A 20 3.21 -0.20 -0.01
C ILE A 20 3.25 -0.38 1.51
N HIS A 21 2.13 -0.68 2.13
CA HIS A 21 2.08 -0.87 3.58
C HIS A 21 2.90 -2.08 4.02
N ASN A 22 2.88 -3.17 3.25
CA ASN A 22 3.71 -4.33 3.54
C ASN A 22 5.20 -3.98 3.48
N ALA A 23 5.62 -3.26 2.44
CA ALA A 23 7.01 -2.84 2.28
C ALA A 23 7.44 -1.88 3.40
N MET A 24 6.57 -0.95 3.77
CA MET A 24 6.82 -0.05 4.91
C MET A 24 6.99 -0.83 6.21
N ALA A 25 6.08 -1.77 6.47
CA ALA A 25 6.14 -2.59 7.67
C ALA A 25 7.45 -3.39 7.74
N GLU A 26 7.83 -4.02 6.64
CA GLU A 26 9.08 -4.77 6.56
C GLU A 26 10.29 -3.88 6.80
N THR A 27 10.31 -2.71 6.19
CA THR A 27 11.43 -1.75 6.33
C THR A 27 11.52 -1.25 7.75
N TYR A 28 10.42 -0.86 8.37
CA TYR A 28 10.41 -0.40 9.76
C TYR A 28 10.83 -1.51 10.72
N ASP A 29 10.35 -2.73 10.50
CA ASP A 29 10.70 -3.87 11.35
C ASP A 29 12.21 -4.17 11.24
N PHE A 30 12.74 -4.14 10.02
CA PHE A 30 14.17 -4.33 9.76
C PHE A 30 15.01 -3.29 10.50
N LEU A 31 14.54 -2.05 10.60
CA LEU A 31 15.24 -0.96 11.30
C LEU A 31 14.98 -0.94 12.80
N GLY A 32 14.24 -1.92 13.32
CA GLY A 32 13.92 -1.98 14.75
C GLY A 32 12.82 -1.03 15.21
N LEU A 33 12.06 -0.46 14.29
CA LEU A 33 10.97 0.47 14.57
C LEU A 33 9.64 -0.28 14.59
N ARG A 34 9.47 -1.14 15.60
CA ARG A 34 8.35 -2.09 15.66
C ARG A 34 6.97 -1.46 15.75
N GLY A 35 6.84 -0.31 16.40
CA GLY A 35 5.56 0.39 16.48
C GLY A 35 5.07 0.86 15.12
N TYR A 36 5.96 1.42 14.32
CA TYR A 36 5.65 1.81 12.95
C TYR A 36 5.34 0.61 12.07
N ALA A 37 6.10 -0.48 12.24
CA ALA A 37 5.86 -1.71 11.49
C ALA A 37 4.46 -2.27 11.76
N ARG A 38 4.07 -2.32 13.04
CA ARG A 38 2.75 -2.80 13.44
C ARG A 38 1.63 -1.95 12.87
N PHE A 39 1.81 -0.62 12.88
CA PHE A 39 0.83 0.31 12.33
C PHE A 39 0.60 0.02 10.83
N HIS A 40 1.66 -0.14 10.05
CA HIS A 40 1.52 -0.38 8.61
C HIS A 40 1.03 -1.80 8.29
N HIS A 41 1.34 -2.80 9.09
CA HIS A 41 0.71 -4.12 8.97
C HIS A 41 -0.80 -4.01 9.18
N TYR A 42 -1.21 -3.22 10.16
CA TYR A 42 -2.64 -3.02 10.42
C TYR A 42 -3.33 -2.32 9.25
N GLN A 43 -2.69 -1.29 8.70
CA GLN A 43 -3.20 -0.59 7.52
C GLN A 43 -3.31 -1.54 6.32
N MET A 44 -2.35 -2.45 6.16
CA MET A 44 -2.41 -3.46 5.11
C MET A 44 -3.66 -4.34 5.24
N TYR A 45 -3.95 -4.82 6.44
CA TYR A 45 -5.15 -5.63 6.68
C TYR A 45 -6.44 -4.84 6.39
N GLU A 46 -6.50 -3.57 6.77
CA GLU A 46 -7.65 -2.74 6.46
C GLU A 46 -7.87 -2.57 4.95
N GLU A 47 -6.79 -2.37 4.20
CA GLU A 47 -6.87 -2.31 2.74
C GLU A 47 -7.36 -3.62 2.13
N MET A 48 -6.90 -4.76 2.65
CA MET A 48 -7.36 -6.07 2.21
C MET A 48 -8.86 -6.25 2.46
N CYS A 49 -9.35 -5.85 3.63
CA CYS A 49 -10.77 -5.92 3.94
C CYS A 49 -11.59 -5.02 3.01
N SER A 50 -11.13 -3.81 2.76
CA SER A 50 -11.81 -2.88 1.86
C SER A 50 -11.88 -3.43 0.44
N MET A 51 -10.80 -4.05 -0.02
CA MET A 51 -10.75 -4.68 -1.34
C MET A 51 -11.76 -5.84 -1.45
N MET A 52 -11.84 -6.68 -0.42
CA MET A 52 -12.79 -7.79 -0.39
C MET A 52 -14.23 -7.30 -0.40
N HIS A 53 -14.53 -6.23 0.33
CA HIS A 53 -15.85 -5.63 0.34
C HIS A 53 -16.23 -5.06 -1.04
N LEU A 54 -15.30 -4.39 -1.69
CA LEU A 54 -15.53 -3.85 -3.03
C LEU A 54 -15.79 -4.96 -4.05
N SER A 55 -14.98 -6.02 -4.02
CA SER A 55 -15.15 -7.18 -4.90
C SER A 55 -16.51 -7.84 -4.69
N HIS A 56 -16.92 -8.01 -3.43
CA HIS A 56 -18.21 -8.60 -3.08
C HIS A 56 -19.37 -7.73 -3.55
N TYR A 57 -19.27 -6.42 -3.35
CA TYR A 57 -20.28 -5.47 -3.83
C TYR A 57 -20.46 -5.57 -5.34
N TYR A 58 -19.34 -5.55 -6.08
CA TYR A 58 -19.38 -5.60 -7.53
C TYR A 58 -19.97 -6.92 -8.04
N PHE A 59 -19.52 -8.03 -7.46
CA PHE A 59 -20.04 -9.35 -7.78
C PHE A 59 -21.54 -9.45 -7.52
N THR A 60 -22.01 -8.94 -6.38
CA THR A 60 -23.41 -9.05 -5.96
C THR A 60 -24.34 -8.18 -6.80
N HIS A 61 -23.92 -6.96 -7.13
CA HIS A 61 -24.78 -5.97 -7.81
C HIS A 61 -24.71 -6.06 -9.33
N TYR A 62 -23.56 -6.43 -9.89
CA TYR A 62 -23.35 -6.42 -11.32
C TYR A 62 -23.20 -7.82 -11.92
N HIS A 63 -23.17 -8.87 -11.08
CA HIS A 63 -23.02 -10.27 -11.50
C HIS A 63 -21.78 -10.51 -12.36
N LYS A 64 -20.68 -9.83 -12.02
CA LYS A 64 -19.41 -9.92 -12.73
C LYS A 64 -18.27 -10.03 -11.73
N LEU A 65 -17.18 -10.61 -12.18
CA LEU A 65 -15.94 -10.64 -11.40
C LEU A 65 -15.00 -9.54 -11.89
N ILE A 66 -14.23 -9.00 -10.98
CA ILE A 66 -13.17 -8.04 -11.32
C ILE A 66 -12.00 -8.81 -11.91
N LYS A 67 -11.49 -8.37 -13.06
CA LYS A 67 -10.35 -9.01 -13.71
C LYS A 67 -9.08 -8.79 -12.89
N LYS A 68 -8.47 -9.90 -12.44
CA LYS A 68 -7.31 -9.86 -11.55
C LYS A 68 -5.97 -9.70 -12.29
N ASP A 69 -5.90 -10.16 -13.52
CA ASP A 69 -4.69 -10.07 -14.35
C ASP A 69 -4.36 -8.65 -14.78
N GLU A 70 -5.30 -7.73 -14.62
CA GLU A 70 -5.05 -6.31 -14.89
C GLU A 70 -4.39 -5.59 -13.70
N PHE A 71 -4.23 -6.27 -12.57
CA PHE A 71 -3.64 -5.71 -11.36
C PHE A 71 -2.15 -5.96 -11.26
N MET A 72 -1.44 -5.78 -12.36
CA MET A 72 0.02 -5.84 -12.32
C MET A 72 0.53 -4.45 -11.92
N PRO A 73 0.82 -4.25 -10.64
CA PRO A 73 1.25 -2.91 -10.21
C PRO A 73 2.61 -2.59 -10.81
N GLN A 74 2.78 -1.34 -11.20
CA GLN A 74 4.09 -0.82 -11.56
C GLN A 74 4.97 -0.82 -10.31
N PRO A 75 6.30 -0.75 -10.48
CA PRO A 75 7.17 -0.64 -9.31
C PRO A 75 6.77 0.57 -8.47
N ILE A 76 6.23 0.30 -7.29
CA ILE A 76 5.70 1.34 -6.41
C ILE A 76 6.58 1.59 -5.20
N ILE A 77 7.55 0.71 -4.98
CA ILE A 77 8.49 0.83 -3.88
C ILE A 77 9.74 1.55 -4.38
N PRO A 78 10.08 2.71 -3.80
CA PRO A 78 11.27 3.44 -4.24
C PRO A 78 12.53 2.60 -4.05
N ASP A 79 13.41 2.61 -5.05
CA ASP A 79 14.68 1.89 -4.98
C ASP A 79 15.52 2.33 -3.78
N SER A 80 15.38 3.58 -3.36
CA SER A 80 16.10 4.12 -2.21
C SER A 80 15.81 3.37 -0.89
N TRP A 81 14.68 2.67 -0.80
CA TRP A 81 14.38 1.90 0.41
C TRP A 81 15.26 0.67 0.55
N TYR A 82 15.76 0.13 -0.55
CA TYR A 82 16.64 -1.05 -0.54
C TYR A 82 18.06 -0.75 -0.09
N LYS A 83 18.38 0.52 0.17
CA LYS A 83 19.67 0.91 0.75
C LYS A 83 19.80 0.54 2.23
N TYR A 84 18.69 0.28 2.90
CA TYR A 84 18.70 -0.13 4.29
C TYR A 84 19.12 -1.60 4.39
N THR A 85 20.43 -1.81 4.56
CA THR A 85 21.01 -3.15 4.49
C THR A 85 21.49 -3.68 5.85
N SER A 86 21.27 -2.91 6.93
CA SER A 86 21.69 -3.29 8.27
C SER A 86 20.62 -2.92 9.28
N MET A 87 20.37 -3.83 10.23
CA MET A 87 19.45 -3.58 11.34
C MET A 87 20.06 -2.66 12.39
N ASP A 88 21.39 -2.56 12.39
CA ASP A 88 22.15 -1.76 13.34
C ASP A 88 22.50 -0.40 12.75
N VAL A 89 21.48 0.46 12.62
CA VAL A 89 21.62 1.78 12.06
C VAL A 89 21.45 2.84 13.14
N ASP A 90 22.06 4.01 12.92
CA ASP A 90 22.01 5.10 13.89
C ASP A 90 20.64 5.82 13.89
N ALA A 91 20.47 6.70 14.88
CA ALA A 91 19.22 7.45 15.04
C ALA A 91 18.93 8.35 13.85
N SER A 92 19.97 8.92 13.22
CA SER A 92 19.81 9.78 12.04
C SER A 92 19.25 9.00 10.86
N THR A 93 19.77 7.80 10.62
CA THR A 93 19.28 6.93 9.56
C THR A 93 17.83 6.53 9.81
N LYS A 94 17.48 6.21 11.05
CA LYS A 94 16.09 5.87 11.41
C LYS A 94 15.14 7.05 11.17
N ARG A 95 15.55 8.26 11.55
CA ARG A 95 14.74 9.47 11.30
C ARG A 95 14.54 9.72 9.81
N ASN A 96 15.59 9.53 9.02
CA ASN A 96 15.49 9.68 7.56
C ASN A 96 14.57 8.64 6.93
N ALA A 97 14.62 7.40 7.43
CA ALA A 97 13.73 6.34 6.97
C ALA A 97 12.27 6.70 7.28
N ILE A 98 11.98 7.14 8.51
CA ILE A 98 10.62 7.54 8.89
C ILE A 98 10.12 8.65 7.95
N LYS A 99 10.96 9.62 7.65
CA LYS A 99 10.61 10.72 6.75
C LYS A 99 10.29 10.20 5.35
N ASP A 100 11.18 9.40 4.76
CA ASP A 100 11.02 8.88 3.41
C ASP A 100 9.75 8.02 3.27
N LEU A 101 9.56 7.10 4.20
CA LEU A 101 8.41 6.20 4.16
C LEU A 101 7.10 6.95 4.40
N THR A 102 7.09 7.90 5.33
CA THR A 102 5.92 8.72 5.61
C THR A 102 5.54 9.58 4.41
N GLU A 103 6.52 10.17 3.71
CA GLU A 103 6.27 10.92 2.49
C GLU A 103 5.63 10.06 1.40
N ARG A 104 6.08 8.82 1.25
CA ARG A 104 5.48 7.89 0.28
C ARG A 104 4.04 7.55 0.64
N TRP A 105 3.77 7.32 1.93
CA TRP A 105 2.42 7.07 2.42
C TRP A 105 1.51 8.27 2.19
N ILE A 106 1.96 9.47 2.50
CA ILE A 106 1.18 10.69 2.27
C ILE A 106 0.84 10.84 0.79
N ASN A 107 1.78 10.58 -0.10
CA ASN A 107 1.54 10.65 -1.54
C ASN A 107 0.51 9.64 -2.00
N TRP A 108 0.57 8.41 -1.47
CA TRP A 108 -0.42 7.38 -1.79
C TRP A 108 -1.82 7.79 -1.28
N GLU A 109 -1.90 8.34 -0.09
CA GLU A 109 -3.17 8.82 0.46
C GLU A 109 -3.75 9.98 -0.37
N ARG A 110 -2.93 10.85 -0.88
CA ARG A 110 -3.35 11.92 -1.79
C ARG A 110 -3.91 11.35 -3.09
N GLU A 111 -3.26 10.34 -3.64
CA GLU A 111 -3.74 9.62 -4.81
C GLU A 111 -5.09 8.97 -4.53
N THR A 112 -5.24 8.36 -3.35
CA THR A 112 -6.50 7.76 -2.90
C THR A 112 -7.62 8.79 -2.89
N LYS A 113 -7.36 9.96 -2.30
CA LYS A 113 -8.35 11.03 -2.21
C LYS A 113 -8.77 11.55 -3.59
N THR A 114 -7.86 11.61 -4.53
CA THR A 114 -8.16 12.03 -5.90
C THR A 114 -9.01 10.99 -6.62
N LEU A 115 -8.75 9.70 -6.36
CA LEU A 115 -9.44 8.60 -7.02
C LEU A 115 -10.88 8.44 -6.53
N TYR A 116 -11.10 8.66 -5.25
CA TYR A 116 -12.40 8.52 -4.61
C TYR A 116 -13.16 9.86 -4.59
#